data_6862f8eeec6f3bd4d06ff5139fbea1f5
#
_entry.id   6862f8eeec6f3bd4d06ff5139fbea1f5
#
_cell.length_a   1.000
_cell.length_b   1.000
_cell.length_c   1.000
_cell.angle_alpha   90.00
_cell.angle_beta   90.00
_cell.angle_gamma   90.00
#
_symmetry.space_group_name_H-M   'P 1'
#
loop_
_entity.id
_entity.type
_entity.pdbx_description
1 polymer ?
#
loop_
_entity_poly.entity_id
_entity_poly.type
_entity_poly.pdbx_seq_one_letter_code
_entity_poly.pdbx_strand_id
1 'polypeptide(L)'
;MRPLFAYGTLRRADRRRALLGAEYPAQPATLAGWERVALPGGYLSLRQRREGLVRGVVVALDPAGWAIADAWEEVPAYRRVEVLVTTAHGPARAQTYVCSGTDAPGVADDERDALLGDAALDAAIARFAPRAAALRAALQTAGSTRPKP
;
A
#
# COMPACT_ATOMS: atom_id res chain seq x y z
N MET A 1 -0.95 -6.75 14.54
CA MET A 1 -1.06 -6.29 13.15
C MET A 1 -0.46 -4.90 13.02
N ARG A 2 0.31 -4.69 11.98
CA ARG A 2 1.01 -3.41 11.75
C ARG A 2 0.25 -2.57 10.72
N PRO A 3 0.04 -1.27 10.97
CA PRO A 3 -0.77 -0.46 10.07
C PRO A 3 0.03 0.02 8.84
N LEU A 4 -0.62 -0.05 7.69
CA LEU A 4 -0.17 0.52 6.42
C LEU A 4 -1.01 1.75 6.12
N PHE A 5 -0.36 2.86 5.76
CA PHE A 5 -1.05 3.98 5.12
C PHE A 5 -1.03 3.78 3.61
N ALA A 6 -2.20 3.56 3.03
CA ALA A 6 -2.38 3.33 1.60
C ALA A 6 -2.92 4.58 0.92
N TYR A 7 -2.20 5.05 -0.08
CA TYR A 7 -2.56 6.24 -0.86
C TYR A 7 -2.74 5.95 -2.36
N GLY A 8 -2.49 4.73 -2.77
CA GLY A 8 -2.55 4.28 -4.16
C GLY A 8 -3.41 3.04 -4.34
N THR A 9 -2.88 2.01 -4.98
CA THR A 9 -3.61 0.80 -5.37
C THR A 9 -4.36 0.13 -4.21
N LEU A 10 -3.76 0.09 -3.02
CA LEU A 10 -4.37 -0.56 -1.86
C LEU A 10 -5.40 0.30 -1.12
N ARG A 11 -5.67 1.52 -1.60
CA ARG A 11 -6.63 2.43 -0.98
C ARG A 11 -8.08 1.95 -1.16
N ARG A 12 -8.44 1.40 -2.32
CA ARG A 12 -9.79 0.91 -2.59
C ARG A 12 -9.99 -0.51 -2.07
N ALA A 13 -11.13 -0.74 -1.44
CA ALA A 13 -11.44 -2.03 -0.81
C ALA A 13 -11.46 -3.18 -1.81
N ASP A 14 -12.05 -2.99 -2.99
CA ASP A 14 -12.13 -4.02 -4.03
C ASP A 14 -10.75 -4.42 -4.55
N ARG A 15 -9.88 -3.46 -4.82
CA ARG A 15 -8.51 -3.71 -5.29
C ARG A 15 -7.65 -4.30 -4.19
N ARG A 16 -7.77 -3.79 -2.98
CA ARG A 16 -7.06 -4.32 -1.83
C ARG A 16 -7.39 -5.80 -1.61
N ARG A 17 -8.66 -6.16 -1.66
CA ARG A 17 -9.10 -7.55 -1.55
C ARG A 17 -8.56 -8.42 -2.68
N ALA A 18 -8.65 -7.95 -3.91
CA ALA A 18 -8.17 -8.69 -5.08
C ALA A 18 -6.66 -8.93 -5.01
N LEU A 19 -5.89 -7.94 -4.58
CA LEU A 19 -4.44 -8.03 -4.51
C LEU A 19 -3.96 -8.85 -3.34
N LEU A 20 -4.51 -8.62 -2.15
CA LEU A 20 -4.06 -9.29 -0.93
C LEU A 20 -4.69 -10.66 -0.73
N GLY A 21 -5.78 -10.98 -1.43
CA GLY A 21 -6.45 -12.27 -1.34
C GLY A 21 -7.23 -12.49 -0.05
N ALA A 22 -7.47 -11.45 0.73
CA ALA A 22 -8.25 -11.49 1.96
C ALA A 22 -8.79 -10.09 2.25
N GLU A 23 -9.78 -10.00 3.12
CA GLU A 23 -10.30 -8.71 3.57
C GLU A 23 -9.46 -8.14 4.70
N TYR A 24 -9.10 -6.86 4.54
CA TYR A 24 -8.43 -6.09 5.57
C TYR A 24 -9.21 -4.78 5.73
N PRO A 25 -9.93 -4.61 6.84
CA PRO A 25 -10.67 -3.38 7.08
C PRO A 25 -9.75 -2.16 7.09
N ALA A 26 -10.26 -1.05 6.58
CA ALA A 26 -9.53 0.19 6.50
C ALA A 26 -10.34 1.33 7.09
N GLN A 27 -9.65 2.34 7.60
CA GLN A 27 -10.27 3.59 8.05
C GLN A 27 -9.64 4.77 7.33
N PRO A 28 -10.41 5.84 7.05
CA PRO A 28 -9.86 7.03 6.42
C PRO A 28 -8.75 7.65 7.27
N ALA A 29 -7.74 8.15 6.62
CA ALA A 29 -6.62 8.84 7.26
C ALA A 29 -6.06 9.90 6.32
N THR A 30 -5.38 10.89 6.91
CA THR A 30 -4.67 11.93 6.17
C THR A 30 -3.21 11.98 6.60
N LEU A 31 -2.34 12.31 5.66
CA LEU A 31 -0.91 12.47 5.90
C LEU A 31 -0.51 13.89 5.50
N ALA A 32 -0.18 14.71 6.48
CA ALA A 32 0.29 16.06 6.27
C ALA A 32 1.79 16.08 5.99
N GLY A 33 2.23 17.06 5.19
CA GLY A 33 3.64 17.24 4.88
C GLY A 33 4.15 16.40 3.71
N TRP A 34 3.26 15.82 2.92
CA TRP A 34 3.58 14.99 1.76
C TRP A 34 2.66 15.31 0.60
N GLU A 35 3.09 14.96 -0.60
CA GLU A 35 2.27 15.01 -1.83
C GLU A 35 2.45 13.74 -2.63
N ARG A 36 1.45 13.39 -3.43
CA ARG A 36 1.55 12.30 -4.39
C ARG A 36 2.33 12.76 -5.61
N VAL A 37 3.16 11.86 -6.15
CA VAL A 37 3.92 12.09 -7.37
C VAL A 37 3.70 10.95 -8.35
N ALA A 38 3.82 11.27 -9.65
CA ALA A 38 3.65 10.30 -10.72
C ALA A 38 4.97 9.61 -11.04
N LEU A 39 4.98 8.29 -11.04
CA LEU A 39 6.13 7.50 -11.46
C LEU A 39 5.96 7.02 -12.91
N PRO A 40 7.04 6.67 -13.60
CA PRO A 40 6.95 5.95 -14.86
C PRO A 40 6.10 4.68 -14.69
N GLY A 41 5.28 4.35 -15.67
CA GLY A 41 4.39 3.21 -15.61
C GLY A 41 3.00 3.51 -15.04
N GLY A 42 2.75 4.73 -14.59
CA GLY A 42 1.42 5.15 -14.14
C GLY A 42 1.10 4.87 -12.66
N TYR A 43 2.09 4.47 -11.88
CA TYR A 43 1.94 4.29 -10.44
C TYR A 43 2.28 5.57 -9.68
N LEU A 44 1.95 5.60 -8.40
CA LEU A 44 2.12 6.76 -7.55
C LEU A 44 3.17 6.50 -6.47
N SER A 45 3.85 7.55 -6.06
CA SER A 45 4.71 7.57 -4.88
C SER A 45 4.41 8.82 -4.06
N LEU A 46 5.18 9.03 -3.02
CA LEU A 46 5.07 10.19 -2.14
C LEU A 46 6.38 10.96 -2.13
N ARG A 47 6.26 12.26 -1.97
CA ARG A 47 7.38 13.16 -1.76
C ARG A 47 7.03 14.14 -0.66
N GLN A 48 7.99 14.46 0.20
CA GLN A 48 7.78 15.47 1.22
C GLN A 48 7.47 16.82 0.59
N ARG A 49 6.44 17.47 1.12
CA ARG A 49 6.06 18.82 0.74
C ARG A 49 5.46 19.50 1.97
N ARG A 50 6.08 20.58 2.41
CA ARG A 50 5.75 21.25 3.69
C ARG A 50 4.25 21.55 3.85
N GLU A 51 3.57 21.99 2.80
CA GLU A 51 2.16 22.33 2.82
C GLU A 51 1.27 21.26 2.20
N GLY A 52 1.84 20.07 1.97
CA GLY A 52 1.12 18.97 1.35
C GLY A 52 0.16 18.29 2.28
N LEU A 53 -0.83 17.64 1.68
CA LEU A 53 -1.77 16.77 2.37
C LEU A 53 -2.16 15.64 1.44
N VAL A 54 -2.10 14.40 1.93
CA VAL A 54 -2.50 13.23 1.18
C VAL A 54 -3.61 12.52 1.94
N ARG A 55 -4.72 12.28 1.26
CA ARG A 55 -5.82 11.47 1.79
C ARG A 55 -5.63 10.02 1.39
N GLY A 56 -5.86 9.13 2.33
CA GLY A 56 -5.73 7.70 2.11
C GLY A 56 -6.50 6.93 3.16
N VAL A 57 -6.06 5.70 3.39
CA VAL A 57 -6.63 4.83 4.41
C VAL A 57 -5.53 4.15 5.21
N VAL A 58 -5.84 3.82 6.45
CA VAL A 58 -4.97 2.96 7.28
C VAL A 58 -5.56 1.57 7.29
N VAL A 59 -4.71 0.59 6.98
CA VAL A 59 -5.08 -0.83 6.90
C VAL A 59 -4.16 -1.61 7.83
N ALA A 60 -4.73 -2.35 8.78
CA ALA A 60 -3.95 -3.24 9.63
C ALA A 60 -3.63 -4.52 8.87
N LEU A 61 -2.34 -4.78 8.61
CA LEU A 61 -1.88 -5.96 7.88
C LEU A 61 -1.21 -6.95 8.82
N ASP A 62 -1.53 -8.22 8.63
CA ASP A 62 -0.82 -9.34 9.24
C ASP A 62 0.47 -9.63 8.43
N PRO A 63 1.32 -10.57 8.89
CA PRO A 63 2.55 -10.90 8.16
C PRO A 63 2.32 -11.31 6.70
N ALA A 64 1.24 -12.02 6.40
CA ALA A 64 0.92 -12.40 5.02
C ALA A 64 0.56 -11.18 4.17
N GLY A 65 -0.26 -10.28 4.70
CA GLY A 65 -0.61 -9.02 4.02
C GLY A 65 0.62 -8.17 3.72
N TRP A 66 1.54 -8.04 4.68
CA TRP A 66 2.79 -7.30 4.47
C TRP A 66 3.70 -7.95 3.44
N ALA A 67 3.83 -9.27 3.44
CA ALA A 67 4.65 -9.97 2.44
C ALA A 67 4.11 -9.75 1.03
N ILE A 68 2.81 -9.81 0.86
CA ILE A 68 2.17 -9.58 -0.44
C ILE A 68 2.30 -8.12 -0.87
N ALA A 69 2.07 -7.18 0.05
CA ALA A 69 2.23 -5.76 -0.24
C ALA A 69 3.67 -5.41 -0.63
N ASP A 70 4.67 -5.93 0.08
CA ASP A 70 6.08 -5.74 -0.27
C ASP A 70 6.41 -6.28 -1.66
N ALA A 71 5.87 -7.43 -2.02
CA ALA A 71 6.09 -8.00 -3.34
C ALA A 71 5.41 -7.18 -4.45
N TRP A 72 4.20 -6.68 -4.21
CA TRP A 72 3.49 -5.80 -5.14
C TRP A 72 4.25 -4.48 -5.36
N GLU A 73 4.73 -3.86 -4.29
CA GLU A 73 5.47 -2.60 -4.35
C GLU A 73 6.92 -2.78 -4.79
N GLU A 74 7.35 -4.03 -5.04
CA GLU A 74 8.70 -4.33 -5.52
C GLU A 74 9.80 -3.75 -4.62
N VAL A 75 9.71 -3.99 -3.31
CA VAL A 75 10.80 -3.66 -2.39
C VAL A 75 12.08 -4.36 -2.86
N PRO A 76 13.24 -3.70 -2.99
CA PRO A 76 13.58 -2.39 -2.42
C PRO A 76 13.41 -1.17 -3.34
N ALA A 77 12.82 -1.28 -4.53
CA ALA A 77 12.57 -0.13 -5.39
C ALA A 77 11.67 0.89 -4.67
N TYR A 78 10.60 0.40 -4.03
CA TYR A 78 9.93 1.13 -2.97
C TYR A 78 10.48 0.69 -1.63
N ARG A 79 10.54 1.58 -0.68
CA ARG A 79 10.91 1.29 0.71
C ARG A 79 9.79 1.70 1.64
N ARG A 80 9.69 1.01 2.76
CA ARG A 80 8.76 1.40 3.82
C ARG A 80 9.36 2.55 4.63
N VAL A 81 8.56 3.56 4.90
CA VAL A 81 8.91 4.64 5.82
C VAL A 81 7.82 4.79 6.86
N GLU A 82 8.22 5.13 8.09
CA GLU A 82 7.26 5.41 9.15
C GLU A 82 6.73 6.82 9.01
N VAL A 83 5.41 6.97 9.12
CA VAL A 83 4.73 8.26 9.04
C VAL A 83 3.72 8.40 10.18
N LEU A 84 3.40 9.62 10.52
CA LEU A 84 2.34 9.94 11.46
C LEU A 84 1.13 10.45 10.68
N VAL A 85 0.04 9.70 10.76
CA VAL A 85 -1.20 10.02 10.06
C VAL A 85 -2.26 10.47 11.04
N THR A 86 -3.29 11.15 10.55
CA THR A 86 -4.44 11.56 11.35
C THR A 86 -5.65 10.73 10.95
N THR A 87 -6.27 10.09 11.92
CA THR A 87 -7.50 9.31 11.75
C THR A 87 -8.64 9.95 12.53
N ALA A 88 -9.86 9.41 12.41
CA ALA A 88 -11.00 9.85 13.21
C ALA A 88 -10.77 9.68 14.74
N HIS A 89 -9.83 8.80 15.11
CA HIS A 89 -9.47 8.53 16.51
C HIS A 89 -8.20 9.26 16.96
N GLY A 90 -7.71 10.20 16.15
CA GLY A 90 -6.50 10.97 16.43
C GLY A 90 -5.28 10.51 15.66
N PRO A 91 -4.09 10.99 16.05
CA PRO A 91 -2.86 10.62 15.36
C PRO A 91 -2.51 9.14 15.55
N ALA A 92 -1.96 8.52 14.52
CA ALA A 92 -1.53 7.14 14.54
C ALA A 92 -0.25 6.97 13.71
N ARG A 93 0.64 6.11 14.18
CA ARG A 93 1.83 5.73 13.41
C ARG A 93 1.47 4.65 12.41
N ALA A 94 1.98 4.78 11.20
CA ALA A 94 1.79 3.81 10.13
C ALA A 94 3.05 3.71 9.29
N GLN A 95 3.17 2.65 8.50
CA GLN A 95 4.20 2.56 7.47
C GLN A 95 3.58 2.82 6.12
N THR A 96 4.34 3.41 5.20
CA THR A 96 3.90 3.63 3.84
C THR A 96 5.05 3.35 2.88
N TYR A 97 4.74 3.16 1.61
CA TYR A 97 5.74 2.86 0.60
C TYR A 97 6.13 4.13 -0.15
N VAL A 98 7.42 4.34 -0.29
CA VAL A 98 7.97 5.50 -0.99
C VAL A 98 9.09 5.05 -1.92
N CYS A 99 9.05 5.49 -3.16
CA CYS A 99 10.15 5.35 -4.11
C CYS A 99 11.02 6.59 -4.01
N SER A 100 12.28 6.41 -3.64
CA SER A 100 13.18 7.53 -3.37
C SER A 100 13.82 8.11 -4.64
N GLY A 101 14.31 9.35 -4.54
CA GLY A 101 15.19 9.95 -5.56
C GLY A 101 14.49 10.37 -6.84
N THR A 102 13.24 10.77 -6.78
CA THR A 102 12.49 11.10 -7.98
C THR A 102 12.21 12.61 -8.10
N ASP A 103 12.44 13.14 -9.31
CA ASP A 103 11.98 14.46 -9.74
C ASP A 103 10.60 14.39 -10.40
N ALA A 104 9.84 13.35 -10.10
CA ALA A 104 8.54 13.10 -10.70
C ALA A 104 7.57 14.27 -10.44
N PRO A 105 6.68 14.57 -11.40
CA PRO A 105 5.70 15.64 -11.22
C PRO A 105 4.69 15.32 -10.10
N GLY A 106 4.28 16.36 -9.39
CA GLY A 106 3.21 16.26 -8.41
C GLY A 106 1.87 15.89 -9.04
N VAL A 107 1.04 15.19 -8.29
CA VAL A 107 -0.29 14.74 -8.71
C VAL A 107 -1.32 15.25 -7.73
N ALA A 108 -2.49 15.69 -8.24
CA ALA A 108 -3.58 16.14 -7.39
C ALA A 108 -4.00 15.03 -6.41
N ASP A 109 -4.38 15.44 -5.20
CA ASP A 109 -4.91 14.52 -4.20
C ASP A 109 -6.39 14.26 -4.49
N ASP A 110 -6.66 13.36 -5.40
CA ASP A 110 -7.99 12.99 -5.86
C ASP A 110 -8.28 11.51 -5.62
N GLU A 111 -9.38 11.01 -6.18
CA GLU A 111 -9.84 9.63 -5.98
C GLU A 111 -9.04 8.57 -6.75
N ARG A 112 -8.11 8.97 -7.61
CA ARG A 112 -7.35 7.99 -8.41
C ARG A 112 -6.35 7.23 -7.57
N ASP A 113 -6.36 5.91 -7.74
CA ASP A 113 -5.41 5.00 -7.06
C ASP A 113 -4.09 4.87 -7.81
N ALA A 114 -4.11 5.17 -9.11
CA ALA A 114 -2.96 5.18 -9.98
C ALA A 114 -3.30 6.03 -11.21
N LEU A 115 -2.30 6.46 -11.97
CA LEU A 115 -2.50 7.13 -13.25
C LEU A 115 -2.74 6.14 -14.37
N LEU A 116 -2.42 4.89 -14.14
CA LEU A 116 -2.76 3.75 -14.97
C LEU A 116 -4.28 3.67 -15.13
N GLY A 117 -4.80 3.37 -16.31
CA GLY A 117 -6.24 3.18 -16.50
C GLY A 117 -6.76 2.00 -15.68
N ASP A 118 -8.04 2.02 -15.31
CA ASP A 118 -8.65 0.99 -14.48
C ASP A 118 -8.48 -0.41 -15.04
N ALA A 119 -8.69 -0.61 -16.35
CA ALA A 119 -8.53 -1.91 -16.99
C ALA A 119 -7.09 -2.41 -16.91
N ALA A 120 -6.11 -1.53 -17.10
CA ALA A 120 -4.69 -1.89 -17.02
C ALA A 120 -4.29 -2.24 -15.59
N LEU A 121 -4.78 -1.51 -14.60
CA LEU A 121 -4.51 -1.78 -13.19
C LEU A 121 -5.14 -3.10 -12.77
N ASP A 122 -6.39 -3.34 -13.13
CA ASP A 122 -7.08 -4.59 -12.81
C ASP A 122 -6.38 -5.79 -13.47
N ALA A 123 -5.89 -5.63 -14.70
CA ALA A 123 -5.11 -6.67 -15.37
C ALA A 123 -3.78 -6.95 -14.65
N ALA A 124 -3.09 -5.91 -14.18
CA ALA A 124 -1.86 -6.07 -13.42
C ALA A 124 -2.11 -6.83 -12.11
N ILE A 125 -3.18 -6.50 -11.39
CA ILE A 125 -3.58 -7.19 -10.17
C ILE A 125 -3.91 -8.66 -10.46
N ALA A 126 -4.65 -8.93 -11.54
CA ALA A 126 -4.99 -10.29 -11.94
C ALA A 126 -3.74 -11.13 -12.24
N ARG A 127 -2.74 -10.56 -12.91
CA ARG A 127 -1.46 -11.23 -13.16
C ARG A 127 -0.67 -11.51 -11.89
N PHE A 128 -0.79 -10.66 -10.89
CA PHE A 128 -0.09 -10.80 -9.61
C PHE A 128 -0.78 -11.80 -8.66
N ALA A 129 -2.09 -12.01 -8.80
CA ALA A 129 -2.90 -12.81 -7.87
C ALA A 129 -2.32 -14.21 -7.58
N PRO A 130 -1.80 -14.98 -8.56
CA PRO A 130 -1.19 -16.29 -8.26
C PRO A 130 0.03 -16.18 -7.35
N ARG A 131 0.85 -15.16 -7.50
CA ARG A 131 2.01 -14.91 -6.63
C ARG A 131 1.57 -14.55 -5.21
N ALA A 132 0.55 -13.73 -5.08
CA ALA A 132 -0.03 -13.38 -3.78
C ALA A 132 -0.55 -14.63 -3.06
N ALA A 133 -1.29 -15.48 -3.77
CA ALA A 133 -1.79 -16.74 -3.22
C ALA A 133 -0.66 -17.67 -2.76
N ALA A 134 0.41 -17.76 -3.54
CA ALA A 134 1.58 -18.58 -3.20
C ALA A 134 2.29 -18.04 -1.95
N LEU A 135 2.45 -16.72 -1.82
CA LEU A 135 3.06 -16.09 -0.64
C LEU A 135 2.21 -16.36 0.61
N ARG A 136 0.90 -16.23 0.51
CA ARG A 136 0.01 -16.50 1.64
C ARG A 136 0.07 -17.97 2.05
N ALA A 137 0.03 -18.88 1.10
CA ALA A 137 0.12 -20.31 1.36
C ALA A 137 1.45 -20.69 2.03
N ALA A 138 2.56 -20.13 1.57
CA ALA A 138 3.89 -20.38 2.14
C ALA A 138 3.97 -19.95 3.60
N LEU A 139 3.40 -18.82 3.95
CA LEU A 139 3.38 -18.32 5.33
C LEU A 139 2.46 -19.14 6.22
N GLN A 140 1.34 -19.60 5.71
CA GLN A 140 0.43 -20.48 6.45
C GLN A 140 1.10 -21.84 6.73
N THR A 141 1.78 -22.41 5.74
CA THR A 141 2.52 -23.67 5.88
C THR A 141 3.65 -23.53 6.91
N ALA A 142 4.42 -22.46 6.86
CA ALA A 142 5.47 -22.18 7.83
C ALA A 142 4.91 -22.06 9.25
N GLY A 143 3.72 -21.44 9.41
CA GLY A 143 3.04 -21.33 10.70
C GLY A 143 2.57 -22.68 11.23
N SER A 144 2.12 -23.60 10.36
CA SER A 144 1.60 -24.90 10.75
C SER A 144 2.70 -25.95 11.05
N THR A 145 3.94 -25.71 10.62
CA THR A 145 5.08 -26.61 10.84
C THR A 145 5.86 -26.30 12.11
N ARG A 146 5.44 -25.33 12.91
CA ARG A 146 6.11 -25.04 14.19
C ARG A 146 6.05 -26.28 15.10
N PRO A 147 7.19 -26.73 15.64
CA PRO A 147 7.16 -27.78 16.62
C PRO A 147 6.35 -27.34 17.83
N LYS A 148 5.48 -28.21 18.29
CA LYS A 148 4.76 -27.94 19.54
C LYS A 148 5.75 -28.00 20.70
N PRO A 149 5.67 -27.05 21.63
CA PRO A 149 6.48 -27.10 22.83
C PRO A 149 6.23 -28.38 23.65
#